data_fe8fe7f7e9a4f9d3055e05d3165e8371
#
_entry.id   fe8fe7f7e9a4f9d3055e05d3165e8371
#
_cell.length_a   1.000
_cell.length_b   1.000
_cell.length_c   1.000
_cell.angle_alpha   90.00
_cell.angle_beta   90.00
_cell.angle_gamma   90.00
#
_symmetry.space_group_name_H-M   'P 1'
#
loop_
_entity.id
_entity.type
_entity.pdbx_description
1 polymer ?
#
loop_
_entity_poly.entity_id
_entity_poly.type
_entity_poly.pdbx_seq_one_letter_code
_entity_poly.pdbx_strand_id
1 'polypeptide(L)'
;MTSCRYRARLASLVLAFVTMLMWSPLHAQTSGVTGAVGISSELVDRGLAVSPPTPIVQGALSWTSPSGWSLGASAATEIRSPGKVSEALVQVSKYWSLSNEWQMRGSVLYYDYPGNARAKYFDRSEASVDWIYRDILTFGLSGICLTNGDEHQPRGAADVNFHWPLAWHFSVSAGVGVAQSLLSPYGPNGYGHASVYRYGQLGVIWSYGPWRMELDRVAADPGSHRQWGNLVASPWVGTISWSF
;
A
#
# COMPACT_ATOMS: atom_id res chain seq x y z
N MET A 1 21.14 26.41 3.68
CA MET A 1 22.26 25.44 3.82
C MET A 1 22.01 24.33 4.85
N THR A 2 20.80 24.18 5.38
CA THR A 2 20.43 23.18 6.42
C THR A 2 19.87 21.85 5.89
N SER A 3 19.47 21.77 4.62
CA SER A 3 18.81 20.56 4.04
C SER A 3 19.77 19.37 3.79
N CYS A 4 21.05 19.62 3.56
CA CYS A 4 22.03 18.56 3.24
C CYS A 4 22.40 17.71 4.46
N ARG A 5 22.37 18.27 5.68
CA ARG A 5 22.70 17.56 6.92
C ARG A 5 21.58 16.61 7.40
N TYR A 6 20.32 16.86 7.02
CA TYR A 6 19.18 16.00 7.34
C TYR A 6 19.19 14.72 6.49
N ARG A 7 19.55 14.83 5.21
CA ARG A 7 19.66 13.67 4.31
C ARG A 7 20.76 12.69 4.75
N ALA A 8 21.90 13.19 5.26
CA ALA A 8 22.96 12.34 5.75
C ALA A 8 22.59 11.61 7.06
N ARG A 9 21.80 12.23 7.95
CA ARG A 9 21.34 11.60 9.19
C ARG A 9 20.25 10.58 8.99
N LEU A 10 19.33 10.78 8.02
CA LEU A 10 18.33 9.78 7.64
C LEU A 10 18.98 8.56 6.97
N ALA A 11 19.94 8.77 6.08
CA ALA A 11 20.70 7.69 5.46
C ALA A 11 21.49 6.88 6.50
N SER A 12 22.06 7.52 7.52
CA SER A 12 22.77 6.84 8.61
C SER A 12 21.83 6.07 9.54
N LEU A 13 20.61 6.56 9.80
CA LEU A 13 19.60 5.86 10.59
C LEU A 13 19.04 4.64 9.84
N VAL A 14 18.78 4.77 8.55
CA VAL A 14 18.34 3.67 7.69
C VAL A 14 19.44 2.61 7.58
N LEU A 15 20.69 3.01 7.44
CA LEU A 15 21.84 2.08 7.38
C LEU A 15 22.06 1.38 8.73
N ALA A 16 21.92 2.07 9.86
CA ALA A 16 22.02 1.48 11.20
C ALA A 16 20.85 0.51 11.48
N PHE A 17 19.66 0.81 10.99
CA PHE A 17 18.50 -0.08 11.09
C PHE A 17 18.70 -1.36 10.26
N VAL A 18 19.27 -1.23 9.05
CA VAL A 18 19.58 -2.37 8.17
C VAL A 18 20.67 -3.29 8.77
N THR A 19 21.67 -2.76 9.49
CA THR A 19 22.73 -3.58 10.09
C THR A 19 22.29 -4.35 11.34
N MET A 20 21.31 -3.87 12.11
CA MET A 20 20.72 -4.62 13.23
C MET A 20 19.86 -5.82 12.78
N LEU A 21 19.48 -5.88 11.51
CA LEU A 21 18.56 -6.88 10.95
C LEU A 21 19.22 -8.19 10.51
N MET A 22 20.57 -8.31 10.67
CA MET A 22 21.32 -9.45 10.14
C MET A 22 21.35 -10.70 11.03
N TRP A 23 20.75 -10.66 12.24
CA TRP A 23 20.89 -11.76 13.22
C TRP A 23 19.53 -12.35 13.61
N SER A 24 18.91 -13.09 12.71
CA SER A 24 17.72 -13.89 13.04
C SER A 24 17.92 -15.35 12.63
N PRO A 25 17.51 -16.34 13.44
CA PRO A 25 17.61 -17.75 13.09
C PRO A 25 16.77 -18.06 11.84
N LEU A 26 17.39 -18.76 10.88
CA LEU A 26 16.79 -19.18 9.64
C LEU A 26 15.67 -20.21 9.92
N HIS A 27 14.42 -19.81 9.65
CA HIS A 27 13.38 -20.78 9.36
C HIS A 27 13.44 -21.09 7.86
N ALA A 28 13.33 -22.35 7.49
CA ALA A 28 13.46 -22.83 6.11
C ALA A 28 12.28 -22.36 5.24
N GLN A 29 12.34 -21.13 4.77
CA GLN A 29 11.50 -20.65 3.68
C GLN A 29 12.20 -20.99 2.37
N THR A 30 11.50 -21.62 1.44
CA THR A 30 12.02 -21.83 0.09
C THR A 30 12.05 -20.49 -0.66
N SER A 31 13.14 -20.20 -1.38
CA SER A 31 13.14 -19.07 -2.30
C SER A 31 12.11 -19.32 -3.40
N GLY A 32 11.32 -18.32 -3.70
CA GLY A 32 10.28 -18.46 -4.75
C GLY A 32 10.05 -17.12 -5.45
N VAL A 33 9.69 -17.23 -6.73
CA VAL A 33 9.11 -16.16 -7.52
C VAL A 33 7.62 -16.43 -7.62
N THR A 34 6.81 -15.41 -7.36
CA THR A 34 5.37 -15.45 -7.54
C THR A 34 4.94 -14.26 -8.38
N GLY A 35 3.91 -14.45 -9.17
CA GLY A 35 3.35 -13.38 -9.98
C GLY A 35 1.83 -13.40 -9.93
N ALA A 36 1.24 -12.25 -10.23
CA ALA A 36 -0.20 -12.12 -10.40
C ALA A 36 -0.51 -11.12 -11.49
N VAL A 37 -1.60 -11.36 -12.20
CA VAL A 37 -2.23 -10.40 -13.09
C VAL A 37 -3.70 -10.26 -12.71
N GLY A 38 -4.27 -9.08 -12.85
CA GLY A 38 -5.65 -8.86 -12.47
C GLY A 38 -6.30 -7.68 -13.17
N ILE A 39 -7.60 -7.63 -13.02
CA ILE A 39 -8.46 -6.53 -13.48
C ILE A 39 -9.26 -6.05 -12.28
N SER A 40 -9.24 -4.75 -12.04
CA SER A 40 -10.04 -4.09 -11.01
C SER A 40 -10.95 -3.04 -11.64
N SER A 41 -12.09 -2.77 -11.02
CA SER A 41 -12.99 -1.69 -11.47
C SER A 41 -12.40 -0.30 -11.27
N GLU A 42 -11.50 -0.14 -10.30
CA GLU A 42 -10.84 1.11 -9.93
C GLU A 42 -9.58 0.82 -9.11
N LEU A 43 -8.60 1.69 -9.17
CA LEU A 43 -7.43 1.64 -8.30
C LEU A 43 -7.67 2.50 -7.06
N VAL A 44 -7.66 1.87 -5.90
CA VAL A 44 -7.95 2.52 -4.61
C VAL A 44 -6.79 2.35 -3.65
N ASP A 45 -6.38 3.44 -3.02
CA ASP A 45 -5.40 3.46 -1.94
C ASP A 45 -5.98 4.18 -0.73
N ARG A 46 -6.08 3.49 0.41
CA ARG A 46 -6.58 4.03 1.69
C ARG A 46 -7.91 4.79 1.55
N GLY A 47 -8.85 4.22 0.76
CA GLY A 47 -10.17 4.81 0.53
C GLY A 47 -10.20 5.95 -0.48
N LEU A 48 -9.08 6.30 -1.09
CA LEU A 48 -8.96 7.29 -2.14
C LEU A 48 -8.79 6.62 -3.51
N ALA A 49 -9.50 7.14 -4.52
CA ALA A 49 -9.37 6.71 -5.90
C ALA A 49 -8.10 7.27 -6.52
N VAL A 50 -7.13 6.42 -6.78
CA VAL A 50 -5.89 6.77 -7.48
C VAL A 50 -6.13 6.86 -9.00
N SER A 51 -7.07 6.07 -9.52
CA SER A 51 -7.51 6.13 -10.92
C SER A 51 -8.91 6.72 -11.04
N PRO A 52 -9.34 7.14 -12.24
CA PRO A 52 -10.77 7.32 -12.54
C PRO A 52 -11.54 6.01 -12.32
N PRO A 53 -12.89 6.04 -12.19
CA PRO A 53 -13.72 4.83 -12.10
C PRO A 53 -13.79 4.12 -13.48
N THR A 54 -12.65 3.60 -13.90
CA THR A 54 -12.46 2.87 -15.17
C THR A 54 -11.72 1.57 -14.87
N PRO A 55 -12.00 0.48 -15.60
CA PRO A 55 -11.30 -0.77 -15.39
C PRO A 55 -9.79 -0.63 -15.58
N ILE A 56 -9.04 -1.19 -14.62
CA ILE A 56 -7.59 -1.17 -14.52
C ILE A 56 -7.08 -2.60 -14.73
N VAL A 57 -6.07 -2.76 -15.56
CA VAL A 57 -5.25 -3.97 -15.61
C VAL A 57 -4.03 -3.75 -14.74
N GLN A 58 -3.71 -4.72 -13.90
CA GLN A 58 -2.55 -4.67 -13.03
C GLN A 58 -1.76 -5.97 -13.08
N GLY A 59 -0.46 -5.86 -12.92
CA GLY A 59 0.46 -6.99 -12.83
C GLY A 59 1.44 -6.78 -11.69
N ALA A 60 1.79 -7.87 -11.01
CA ALA A 60 2.75 -7.86 -9.93
C ALA A 60 3.68 -9.08 -10.01
N LEU A 61 4.92 -8.87 -9.61
CA LEU A 61 5.91 -9.92 -9.42
C LEU A 61 6.57 -9.73 -8.06
N SER A 62 6.83 -10.83 -7.37
CA SER A 62 7.61 -10.81 -6.14
C SER A 62 8.57 -11.98 -6.07
N TRP A 63 9.70 -11.74 -5.42
CA TRP A 63 10.68 -12.75 -5.07
C TRP A 63 10.86 -12.75 -3.56
N THR A 64 10.89 -13.94 -2.96
CA THR A 64 11.11 -14.11 -1.53
C THR A 64 12.32 -15.01 -1.30
N SER A 65 13.20 -14.61 -0.40
CA SER A 65 14.39 -15.38 -0.01
C SER A 65 14.12 -16.25 1.21
N PRO A 66 14.89 -17.33 1.41
CA PRO A 66 14.80 -18.16 2.61
C PRO A 66 15.08 -17.40 3.91
N SER A 67 15.82 -16.30 3.83
CA SER A 67 16.11 -15.44 4.99
C SER A 67 15.00 -14.45 5.31
N GLY A 68 13.84 -14.52 4.62
CA GLY A 68 12.68 -13.67 4.84
C GLY A 68 12.76 -12.27 4.18
N TRP A 69 13.71 -12.03 3.27
CA TRP A 69 13.67 -10.86 2.41
C TRP A 69 12.68 -11.06 1.26
N SER A 70 11.96 -10.02 0.90
CA SER A 70 11.10 -10.00 -0.28
C SER A 70 11.34 -8.75 -1.10
N LEU A 71 11.40 -8.93 -2.42
CA LEU A 71 11.43 -7.86 -3.41
C LEU A 71 10.16 -7.96 -4.24
N GLY A 72 9.47 -6.85 -4.44
CA GLY A 72 8.25 -6.79 -5.23
C GLY A 72 8.26 -5.63 -6.20
N ALA A 73 7.58 -5.82 -7.32
CA ALA A 73 7.27 -4.75 -8.26
C ALA A 73 5.87 -4.98 -8.83
N SER A 74 5.13 -3.90 -9.03
CA SER A 74 3.83 -3.94 -9.70
C SER A 74 3.64 -2.73 -10.59
N ALA A 75 2.75 -2.88 -11.56
CA ALA A 75 2.32 -1.79 -12.42
C ALA A 75 0.84 -1.94 -12.75
N ALA A 76 0.16 -0.81 -12.94
CA ALA A 76 -1.24 -0.73 -13.32
C ALA A 76 -1.43 0.22 -14.49
N THR A 77 -2.40 -0.08 -15.36
CA THR A 77 -2.78 0.75 -16.50
C THR A 77 -4.27 0.72 -16.71
N GLU A 78 -4.84 1.82 -17.18
CA GLU A 78 -6.24 1.87 -17.58
C GLU A 78 -6.47 1.05 -18.87
N ILE A 79 -7.52 0.22 -18.92
CA ILE A 79 -7.84 -0.57 -20.13
C ILE A 79 -8.08 0.35 -21.35
N ARG A 80 -8.63 1.54 -21.12
CA ARG A 80 -8.91 2.52 -22.20
C ARG A 80 -7.68 3.26 -22.69
N SER A 81 -6.56 3.17 -21.98
CA SER A 81 -5.30 3.84 -22.32
C SER A 81 -4.11 2.89 -22.12
N PRO A 82 -4.11 1.72 -22.79
CA PRO A 82 -3.01 0.76 -22.68
C PRO A 82 -1.73 1.42 -23.18
N GLY A 83 -0.69 1.41 -22.38
CA GLY A 83 0.59 2.09 -22.66
C GLY A 83 0.83 3.34 -21.79
N LYS A 84 -0.17 3.81 -21.04
CA LYS A 84 0.03 4.78 -19.96
C LYS A 84 0.02 4.06 -18.63
N VAL A 85 1.17 3.88 -18.04
CA VAL A 85 1.30 3.33 -16.69
C VAL A 85 0.67 4.32 -15.71
N SER A 86 -0.44 3.92 -15.08
CA SER A 86 -1.19 4.75 -14.14
C SER A 86 -0.57 4.72 -12.74
N GLU A 87 0.06 3.60 -12.39
CA GLU A 87 0.82 3.40 -11.16
C GLU A 87 1.96 2.43 -11.40
N ALA A 88 3.10 2.70 -10.83
CA ALA A 88 4.22 1.77 -10.67
C ALA A 88 4.64 1.74 -9.20
N LEU A 89 4.89 0.54 -8.68
CA LEU A 89 5.32 0.32 -7.30
C LEU A 89 6.53 -0.61 -7.28
N VAL A 90 7.51 -0.26 -6.48
CA VAL A 90 8.59 -1.17 -6.09
C VAL A 90 8.63 -1.27 -4.56
N GLN A 91 8.92 -2.47 -4.07
CA GLN A 91 8.89 -2.77 -2.64
C GLN A 91 10.07 -3.64 -2.24
N VAL A 92 10.63 -3.34 -1.09
CA VAL A 92 11.57 -4.20 -0.37
C VAL A 92 10.98 -4.46 1.01
N SER A 93 10.91 -5.71 1.41
CA SER A 93 10.38 -6.09 2.73
C SER A 93 11.28 -7.10 3.42
N LYS A 94 11.20 -7.13 4.74
CA LYS A 94 11.81 -8.14 5.58
C LYS A 94 10.78 -8.65 6.58
N TYR A 95 10.69 -9.97 6.68
CA TYR A 95 9.85 -10.68 7.64
C TYR A 95 10.69 -11.21 8.80
N TRP A 96 10.15 -11.08 10.02
CA TRP A 96 10.68 -11.66 11.25
C TRP A 96 9.60 -12.48 11.93
N SER A 97 9.89 -13.71 12.29
CA SER A 97 9.04 -14.49 13.17
C SER A 97 9.29 -14.04 14.62
N LEU A 98 8.28 -13.48 15.27
CA LEU A 98 8.35 -13.08 16.68
C LEU A 98 7.95 -14.24 17.60
N SER A 99 7.01 -15.07 17.14
CA SER A 99 6.58 -16.29 17.80
C SER A 99 5.96 -17.23 16.77
N ASN A 100 5.38 -18.36 17.20
CA ASN A 100 4.65 -19.27 16.33
C ASN A 100 3.37 -18.65 15.74
N GLU A 101 2.88 -17.57 16.32
CA GLU A 101 1.62 -16.94 15.94
C GLU A 101 1.82 -15.52 15.40
N TRP A 102 2.90 -14.86 15.77
CA TRP A 102 3.19 -13.48 15.43
C TRP A 102 4.38 -13.35 14.49
N GLN A 103 4.18 -12.59 13.47
CA GLN A 103 5.23 -12.13 12.57
C GLN A 103 5.28 -10.60 12.56
N MET A 104 6.43 -10.05 12.26
CA MET A 104 6.63 -8.64 11.97
C MET A 104 7.16 -8.50 10.55
N ARG A 105 6.65 -7.53 9.82
CA ARG A 105 7.14 -7.16 8.49
C ARG A 105 7.56 -5.70 8.51
N GLY A 106 8.77 -5.40 8.12
CA GLY A 106 9.22 -4.06 7.78
C GLY A 106 9.30 -3.91 6.27
N SER A 107 8.82 -2.80 5.72
CA SER A 107 8.81 -2.55 4.28
C SER A 107 9.25 -1.14 3.95
N VAL A 108 9.87 -1.00 2.78
CA VAL A 108 10.08 0.29 2.12
C VAL A 108 9.48 0.18 0.72
N LEU A 109 8.62 1.13 0.37
CA LEU A 109 7.88 1.18 -0.88
C LEU A 109 8.18 2.50 -1.59
N TYR A 110 8.17 2.46 -2.90
CA TYR A 110 8.22 3.64 -3.75
C TYR A 110 7.07 3.56 -4.76
N TYR A 111 6.22 4.58 -4.75
CA TYR A 111 5.10 4.74 -5.66
C TYR A 111 5.38 5.87 -6.65
N ASP A 112 5.13 5.59 -7.92
CA ASP A 112 5.23 6.53 -9.02
C ASP A 112 3.97 6.44 -9.90
N TYR A 113 3.45 7.59 -10.33
CA TYR A 113 2.22 7.70 -11.13
C TYR A 113 2.50 8.39 -12.48
N PRO A 114 3.33 7.81 -13.35
CA PRO A 114 3.93 8.50 -14.50
C PRO A 114 2.90 8.90 -15.57
N GLY A 115 1.87 8.11 -15.78
CA GLY A 115 0.80 8.36 -16.76
C GLY A 115 -0.46 9.01 -16.19
N ASN A 116 -0.50 9.27 -14.89
CA ASN A 116 -1.69 9.69 -14.19
C ASN A 116 -1.54 11.13 -13.66
N ALA A 117 -1.94 12.11 -14.47
CA ALA A 117 -1.87 13.53 -14.09
C ALA A 117 -2.66 13.84 -12.80
N ARG A 118 -3.67 13.04 -12.46
CA ARG A 118 -4.50 13.18 -11.27
C ARG A 118 -3.74 12.73 -10.00
N ALA A 119 -2.97 11.64 -10.10
CA ALA A 119 -2.27 11.03 -8.98
C ALA A 119 -0.77 11.39 -8.91
N LYS A 120 -0.23 12.12 -9.88
CA LYS A 120 1.19 12.51 -9.93
C LYS A 120 1.68 13.23 -8.66
N TYR A 121 0.80 13.91 -7.95
CA TYR A 121 1.14 14.55 -6.67
C TYR A 121 1.25 13.57 -5.51
N PHE A 122 0.89 12.30 -5.72
CA PHE A 122 0.98 11.22 -4.74
C PHE A 122 2.25 10.38 -4.88
N ASP A 123 3.16 10.72 -5.81
CA ASP A 123 4.47 10.07 -5.89
C ASP A 123 5.13 10.15 -4.52
N ARG A 124 5.50 8.98 -3.97
CA ARG A 124 5.94 8.91 -2.58
C ARG A 124 6.87 7.75 -2.29
N SER A 125 7.66 7.94 -1.26
CA SER A 125 8.33 6.85 -0.56
C SER A 125 7.59 6.59 0.74
N GLU A 126 7.41 5.33 1.09
CA GLU A 126 6.73 4.90 2.30
C GLU A 126 7.60 3.87 3.02
N ALA A 127 7.72 4.01 4.35
CA ALA A 127 8.30 3.00 5.22
C ALA A 127 7.21 2.51 6.18
N SER A 128 7.02 1.21 6.27
CA SER A 128 5.98 0.62 7.12
C SER A 128 6.54 -0.47 8.04
N VAL A 129 5.84 -0.67 9.15
CA VAL A 129 6.01 -1.81 10.03
C VAL A 129 4.64 -2.41 10.29
N ASP A 130 4.50 -3.71 10.05
CA ASP A 130 3.28 -4.47 10.25
C ASP A 130 3.50 -5.58 11.26
N TRP A 131 2.58 -5.74 12.21
CA TRP A 131 2.49 -6.88 13.11
C TRP A 131 1.34 -7.78 12.65
N ILE A 132 1.65 -9.03 12.34
CA ILE A 132 0.74 -9.97 11.70
C ILE A 132 0.49 -11.13 12.68
N TYR A 133 -0.75 -11.36 13.04
CA TYR A 133 -1.20 -12.46 13.88
C TYR A 133 -1.87 -13.53 13.02
N ARG A 134 -1.24 -14.71 12.85
CA ARG A 134 -1.78 -15.89 12.14
C ARG A 134 -2.36 -15.60 10.75
N ASP A 135 -1.90 -14.57 10.06
CA ASP A 135 -2.48 -14.06 8.82
C ASP A 135 -3.96 -13.62 8.91
N ILE A 136 -4.50 -13.53 10.14
CA ILE A 136 -5.89 -13.15 10.43
C ILE A 136 -5.98 -11.66 10.72
N LEU A 137 -5.05 -11.12 11.50
CA LEU A 137 -5.08 -9.75 11.96
C LEU A 137 -3.72 -9.08 11.72
N THR A 138 -3.77 -7.90 11.12
CA THR A 138 -2.58 -7.09 10.85
C THR A 138 -2.76 -5.70 11.42
N PHE A 139 -1.76 -5.22 12.15
CA PHE A 139 -1.64 -3.83 12.59
C PHE A 139 -0.51 -3.18 11.81
N GLY A 140 -0.79 -2.11 11.10
CA GLY A 140 0.17 -1.39 10.26
C GLY A 140 0.43 0.03 10.79
N LEU A 141 1.70 0.44 10.72
CA LEU A 141 2.12 1.83 10.90
C LEU A 141 3.00 2.23 9.73
N SER A 142 2.72 3.38 9.12
CA SER A 142 3.46 3.88 7.97
C SER A 142 3.93 5.32 8.16
N GLY A 143 5.15 5.58 7.72
CA GLY A 143 5.70 6.91 7.51
C GLY A 143 5.81 7.18 6.00
N ILE A 144 5.23 8.28 5.55
CA ILE A 144 5.07 8.61 4.13
C ILE A 144 5.78 9.92 3.83
N CYS A 145 6.61 9.94 2.79
CA CYS A 145 7.27 11.15 2.29
C CYS A 145 6.90 11.34 0.81
N LEU A 146 6.26 12.45 0.48
CA LEU A 146 6.00 12.83 -0.92
C LEU A 146 7.32 13.14 -1.61
N THR A 147 7.47 12.67 -2.83
CA THR A 147 8.68 12.88 -3.65
C THR A 147 8.51 14.02 -4.65
N ASN A 148 7.26 14.32 -5.03
CA ASN A 148 6.90 15.42 -5.92
C ASN A 148 6.24 16.56 -5.13
N GLY A 149 6.61 17.81 -5.46
CA GLY A 149 6.08 19.03 -4.86
C GLY A 149 7.03 19.68 -3.87
N ASP A 150 6.65 20.85 -3.37
CA ASP A 150 7.44 21.65 -2.44
C ASP A 150 7.29 21.21 -0.96
N GLU A 151 6.30 20.38 -0.67
CA GLU A 151 6.03 19.86 0.67
C GLU A 151 6.75 18.55 0.93
N HIS A 152 7.83 18.59 1.68
CA HIS A 152 8.61 17.41 2.10
C HIS A 152 8.33 16.98 3.54
N GLN A 153 7.20 17.39 4.12
CA GLN A 153 6.87 16.98 5.49
C GLN A 153 6.48 15.51 5.54
N PRO A 154 7.08 14.71 6.45
CA PRO A 154 6.68 13.33 6.64
C PRO A 154 5.25 13.27 7.18
N ARG A 155 4.50 12.28 6.71
CA ARG A 155 3.11 12.03 7.09
C ARG A 155 2.99 10.63 7.65
N GLY A 156 2.00 10.39 8.47
CA GLY A 156 1.77 9.11 9.11
C GLY A 156 0.44 8.48 8.69
N ALA A 157 0.42 7.15 8.71
CA ALA A 157 -0.80 6.37 8.63
C ALA A 157 -0.74 5.20 9.62
N ALA A 158 -1.92 4.78 10.08
CA ALA A 158 -2.08 3.59 10.89
C ALA A 158 -3.33 2.85 10.45
N ASP A 159 -3.26 1.52 10.35
CA ASP A 159 -4.37 0.69 9.92
C ASP A 159 -4.43 -0.63 10.67
N VAL A 160 -5.62 -1.21 10.68
CA VAL A 160 -5.90 -2.55 11.19
C VAL A 160 -6.66 -3.29 10.12
N ASN A 161 -6.16 -4.45 9.73
CA ASN A 161 -6.76 -5.31 8.73
C ASN A 161 -7.06 -6.67 9.32
N PHE A 162 -8.21 -7.20 8.96
CA PHE A 162 -8.72 -8.50 9.40
C PHE A 162 -9.09 -9.34 8.18
N HIS A 163 -8.69 -10.61 8.21
CA HIS A 163 -9.00 -11.60 7.19
C HIS A 163 -9.44 -12.89 7.87
N TRP A 164 -10.66 -13.38 7.55
CA TRP A 164 -11.17 -14.61 8.14
C TRP A 164 -11.58 -15.59 7.06
N PRO A 165 -10.93 -16.77 6.99
CA PRO A 165 -11.33 -17.82 6.08
C PRO A 165 -12.69 -18.41 6.48
N LEU A 166 -13.57 -18.58 5.50
CA LEU A 166 -14.86 -19.23 5.61
C LEU A 166 -14.83 -20.58 4.91
N ALA A 167 -15.98 -21.26 4.87
CA ALA A 167 -16.14 -22.49 4.10
C ALA A 167 -16.17 -22.18 2.58
N TRP A 168 -15.92 -23.19 1.73
CA TRP A 168 -16.18 -23.18 0.29
C TRP A 168 -15.34 -22.16 -0.50
N HIS A 169 -14.08 -21.99 -0.10
CA HIS A 169 -13.13 -21.07 -0.72
C HIS A 169 -13.45 -19.58 -0.54
N PHE A 170 -14.40 -19.24 0.32
CA PHE A 170 -14.70 -17.87 0.69
C PHE A 170 -13.89 -17.42 1.89
N SER A 171 -13.63 -16.13 1.94
CA SER A 171 -13.14 -15.43 3.13
C SER A 171 -13.76 -14.03 3.19
N VAL A 172 -13.74 -13.45 4.39
CA VAL A 172 -14.15 -12.07 4.63
C VAL A 172 -12.91 -11.26 4.96
N SER A 173 -12.80 -10.09 4.37
CA SER A 173 -11.80 -9.08 4.70
C SER A 173 -12.47 -7.86 5.31
N ALA A 174 -11.82 -7.23 6.28
CA ALA A 174 -12.23 -5.94 6.82
C ALA A 174 -10.98 -5.13 7.15
N GLY A 175 -11.02 -3.84 6.90
CA GLY A 175 -9.92 -2.94 7.22
C GLY A 175 -10.44 -1.59 7.67
N VAL A 176 -9.76 -0.97 8.62
CA VAL A 176 -9.99 0.41 9.05
C VAL A 176 -8.66 1.09 9.27
N GLY A 177 -8.59 2.37 8.95
CA GLY A 177 -7.36 3.12 9.14
C GLY A 177 -7.58 4.61 9.26
N VAL A 178 -6.51 5.27 9.65
CA VAL A 178 -6.39 6.72 9.70
C VAL A 178 -5.10 7.10 8.97
N ALA A 179 -5.15 8.16 8.17
CA ALA A 179 -3.99 8.67 7.49
C ALA A 179 -3.99 10.20 7.51
N GLN A 180 -2.80 10.76 7.56
CA GLN A 180 -2.64 12.17 7.27
C GLN A 180 -2.80 12.39 5.76
N SER A 181 -3.56 13.41 5.42
CA SER A 181 -3.83 13.79 4.03
C SER A 181 -2.53 14.01 3.25
N LEU A 182 -2.40 13.35 2.12
CA LEU A 182 -1.22 13.47 1.24
C LEU A 182 -1.18 14.82 0.53
N LEU A 183 -2.33 15.45 0.28
CA LEU A 183 -2.41 16.78 -0.29
C LEU A 183 -2.85 17.75 0.81
N SER A 184 -2.14 18.85 0.96
CA SER A 184 -2.64 19.97 1.75
C SER A 184 -3.83 20.58 1.02
N PRO A 185 -4.99 20.79 1.66
CA PRO A 185 -6.04 21.57 1.06
C PRO A 185 -5.47 22.97 0.77
N TYR A 186 -5.49 23.38 -0.49
CA TYR A 186 -5.06 24.72 -0.90
C TYR A 186 -5.94 25.77 -0.20
N GLY A 187 -5.50 26.27 0.93
CA GLY A 187 -5.93 27.56 1.42
C GLY A 187 -5.09 28.65 0.75
N PRO A 188 -5.65 29.82 0.44
CA PRO A 188 -4.93 30.91 -0.22
C PRO A 188 -3.69 31.40 0.55
N ASN A 189 -3.42 30.89 1.73
CA ASN A 189 -2.31 31.27 2.59
C ASN A 189 -1.26 30.15 2.81
N GLY A 190 -1.32 29.04 2.09
CA GLY A 190 -0.22 28.04 2.03
C GLY A 190 0.12 27.28 3.34
N TYR A 191 -0.55 27.54 4.44
CA TYR A 191 -0.29 26.92 5.75
C TYR A 191 -1.45 26.04 6.19
N GLY A 192 -1.79 25.03 5.40
CA GLY A 192 -2.74 24.00 5.81
C GLY A 192 -2.01 22.92 6.62
N HIS A 193 -2.41 22.72 7.89
CA HIS A 193 -2.01 21.53 8.62
C HIS A 193 -2.53 20.30 7.90
N ALA A 194 -1.70 19.25 7.78
CA ALA A 194 -2.13 17.99 7.21
C ALA A 194 -3.35 17.47 7.99
N SER A 195 -4.51 17.46 7.35
CA SER A 195 -5.73 16.94 7.95
C SER A 195 -5.64 15.42 8.06
N VAL A 196 -6.19 14.87 9.12
CA VAL A 196 -6.33 13.42 9.30
C VAL A 196 -7.68 13.01 8.75
N TYR A 197 -7.71 11.95 7.94
CA TYR A 197 -8.94 11.33 7.47
C TYR A 197 -8.99 9.85 7.88
N ARG A 198 -10.19 9.30 7.93
CA ARG A 198 -10.45 7.90 8.25
C ARG A 198 -10.96 7.18 7.02
N TYR A 199 -10.61 5.93 6.91
CA TYR A 199 -11.07 5.05 5.84
C TYR A 199 -11.37 3.66 6.36
N GLY A 200 -12.17 2.92 5.62
CA GLY A 200 -12.48 1.54 5.93
C GLY A 200 -12.90 0.77 4.70
N GLN A 201 -12.78 -0.53 4.79
CA GLN A 201 -13.22 -1.47 3.76
C GLN A 201 -13.79 -2.72 4.40
N LEU A 202 -14.74 -3.33 3.71
CA LEU A 202 -15.32 -4.62 4.05
C LEU A 202 -15.52 -5.40 2.75
N GLY A 203 -14.94 -6.59 2.67
CA GLY A 203 -14.92 -7.37 1.45
C GLY A 203 -15.26 -8.83 1.63
N VAL A 204 -15.64 -9.44 0.52
CA VAL A 204 -15.79 -10.88 0.35
C VAL A 204 -14.81 -11.33 -0.72
N ILE A 205 -14.06 -12.37 -0.42
CA ILE A 205 -13.06 -12.94 -1.31
C ILE A 205 -13.45 -14.38 -1.60
N TRP A 206 -13.40 -14.76 -2.87
CA TRP A 206 -13.46 -16.14 -3.31
C TRP A 206 -12.14 -16.52 -3.96
N SER A 207 -11.53 -17.65 -3.56
CA SER A 207 -10.25 -18.13 -4.08
C SER A 207 -10.34 -19.59 -4.45
N TYR A 208 -10.02 -19.95 -5.71
CA TYR A 208 -9.99 -21.31 -6.18
C TYR A 208 -8.82 -21.54 -7.15
N GLY A 209 -7.90 -22.39 -6.76
CA GLY A 209 -6.65 -22.57 -7.50
C GLY A 209 -5.89 -21.24 -7.67
N PRO A 210 -5.51 -20.87 -8.89
CA PRO A 210 -4.82 -19.60 -9.14
C PRO A 210 -5.76 -18.38 -9.19
N TRP A 211 -7.07 -18.58 -9.16
CA TRP A 211 -8.06 -17.52 -9.29
C TRP A 211 -8.45 -16.93 -7.95
N ARG A 212 -8.57 -15.61 -7.91
CA ARG A 212 -9.12 -14.85 -6.80
C ARG A 212 -10.09 -13.79 -7.33
N MET A 213 -11.27 -13.75 -6.74
CA MET A 213 -12.27 -12.70 -6.95
C MET A 213 -12.52 -12.00 -5.62
N GLU A 214 -12.59 -10.69 -5.66
CA GLU A 214 -12.80 -9.85 -4.49
C GLU A 214 -13.82 -8.76 -4.78
N LEU A 215 -14.73 -8.55 -3.84
CA LEU A 215 -15.71 -7.47 -3.90
C LEU A 215 -15.67 -6.72 -2.57
N ASP A 216 -15.25 -5.47 -2.62
CA ASP A 216 -15.06 -4.62 -1.46
C ASP A 216 -16.07 -3.48 -1.43
N ARG A 217 -16.63 -3.23 -0.27
CA ARG A 217 -17.28 -1.99 0.10
C ARG A 217 -16.24 -1.06 0.71
N VAL A 218 -15.97 0.05 0.04
CA VAL A 218 -14.99 1.06 0.48
C VAL A 218 -15.73 2.27 1.03
N ALA A 219 -15.21 2.85 2.09
CA ALA A 219 -15.73 4.07 2.71
C ALA A 219 -14.57 4.95 3.16
N ALA A 220 -14.74 6.26 3.00
CA ALA A 220 -13.83 7.28 3.54
C ALA A 220 -14.64 8.33 4.28
N ASP A 221 -13.97 9.08 5.17
CA ASP A 221 -14.60 10.15 5.96
C ASP A 221 -15.33 11.15 5.05
N PRO A 222 -16.57 11.56 5.39
CA PRO A 222 -17.30 12.61 4.66
C PRO A 222 -16.55 13.93 4.51
N GLY A 223 -15.62 14.24 5.41
CA GLY A 223 -14.69 15.36 5.27
C GLY A 223 -13.81 15.25 4.04
N SER A 224 -13.36 14.05 3.69
CA SER A 224 -12.56 13.80 2.49
C SER A 224 -13.37 14.04 1.20
N HIS A 225 -14.68 13.78 1.18
CA HIS A 225 -15.54 14.11 0.04
C HIS A 225 -15.58 15.63 -0.27
N ARG A 226 -15.54 16.48 0.73
CA ARG A 226 -15.51 17.94 0.53
C ARG A 226 -14.14 18.45 0.09
N GLN A 227 -13.07 17.82 0.57
CA GLN A 227 -11.69 18.21 0.29
C GLN A 227 -11.15 17.63 -1.00
N TRP A 228 -11.56 16.39 -1.34
CA TRP A 228 -10.94 15.57 -2.37
C TRP A 228 -11.86 15.35 -3.58
N GLY A 229 -13.14 15.75 -3.50
CA GLY A 229 -14.11 15.70 -4.60
C GLY A 229 -14.04 14.42 -5.43
N ASN A 230 -13.34 14.50 -6.55
CA ASN A 230 -13.21 13.40 -7.51
C ASN A 230 -12.21 12.29 -7.10
N LEU A 231 -11.52 12.39 -5.96
CA LEU A 231 -10.55 11.39 -5.48
C LEU A 231 -11.15 10.42 -4.46
N VAL A 232 -12.44 10.51 -4.19
CA VAL A 232 -13.11 9.53 -3.33
C VAL A 232 -13.39 8.28 -4.16
N ALA A 233 -13.00 7.13 -3.62
CA ALA A 233 -13.22 5.84 -4.25
C ALA A 233 -14.70 5.54 -4.45
N SER A 234 -15.00 4.78 -5.50
CA SER A 234 -16.32 4.18 -5.69
C SER A 234 -16.69 3.34 -4.46
N PRO A 235 -17.96 3.38 -4.00
CA PRO A 235 -18.34 2.63 -2.81
C PRO A 235 -18.20 1.11 -2.97
N TRP A 236 -18.13 0.61 -4.19
CA TRP A 236 -17.91 -0.79 -4.52
C TRP A 236 -16.77 -0.94 -5.48
N VAL A 237 -15.80 -1.78 -5.12
CA VAL A 237 -14.63 -2.12 -5.93
C VAL A 237 -14.59 -3.62 -6.13
N GLY A 238 -14.57 -4.06 -7.39
CA GLY A 238 -14.46 -5.46 -7.76
C GLY A 238 -13.10 -5.74 -8.38
N THR A 239 -12.46 -6.84 -7.99
CA THR A 239 -11.18 -7.28 -8.54
C THR A 239 -11.23 -8.76 -8.89
N ILE A 240 -10.66 -9.13 -10.04
CA ILE A 240 -10.42 -10.51 -10.45
C ILE A 240 -8.94 -10.64 -10.75
N SER A 241 -8.28 -11.63 -10.16
CA SER A 241 -6.86 -11.87 -10.38
C SER A 241 -6.54 -13.35 -10.59
N TRP A 242 -5.44 -13.59 -11.26
CA TRP A 242 -4.84 -14.90 -11.49
C TRP A 242 -3.38 -14.87 -11.05
N SER A 243 -2.96 -15.85 -10.23
CA SER A 243 -1.61 -15.96 -9.69
C SER A 243 -0.88 -17.19 -10.23
N PHE A 244 0.44 -17.10 -10.36
CA PHE A 244 1.32 -18.14 -10.88
C PHE A 244 2.66 -18.17 -10.15
#